data_1140b17ec1ea614c0bd92a450e4d3cdc
#
_entry.id   1140b17ec1ea614c0bd92a450e4d3cdc
#
_cell.length_a   1.000
_cell.length_b   1.000
_cell.length_c   1.000
_cell.angle_alpha   90.00
_cell.angle_beta   90.00
_cell.angle_gamma   90.00
#
_symmetry.space_group_name_H-M   'P 1'
#
loop_
_entity.id
_entity.type
_entity.pdbx_description
1 polymer ?
#
loop_
_entity_poly.entity_id
_entity_poly.type
_entity_poly.pdbx_seq_one_letter_code
_entity_poly.pdbx_strand_id
1 'polypeptide(L)'
;MVATAVQISEHSTSEITMSPRAFLEWERKQRVRHEFIDGKIYTMNGASRKHNKITFNLNGLLWFIQQSLEGFEAFSTHMRTHSPKKGAYFYPDVVVIKGKDQYLDDEFDTLINPTVVFEVASKSTKQFDKSKKFEHYQDIPTLEEYFLIAQNDYQITHFYKIATGEWVTGDTSRDPNAIIKMRALPIELKVMDIYRGVDFRSKR
;
A
#
# COMPACT_ATOMS: atom_id res chain seq x y z
N MET A 1 -14.68 24.16 30.92
CA MET A 1 -14.49 22.72 30.71
C MET A 1 -13.55 22.56 29.55
N VAL A 2 -12.32 22.13 29.82
CA VAL A 2 -11.30 21.91 28.79
C VAL A 2 -11.53 20.51 28.22
N ALA A 3 -11.89 20.44 26.95
CA ALA A 3 -12.02 19.17 26.26
C ALA A 3 -10.62 18.56 26.11
N THR A 4 -10.37 17.46 26.81
CA THR A 4 -9.16 16.66 26.67
C THR A 4 -9.16 16.06 25.27
N ALA A 5 -8.18 16.47 24.44
CA ALA A 5 -8.00 15.86 23.13
C ALA A 5 -7.61 14.40 23.34
N VAL A 6 -8.51 13.50 22.99
CA VAL A 6 -8.21 12.07 22.88
C VAL A 6 -7.23 11.93 21.72
N GLN A 7 -6.02 11.47 21.98
CA GLN A 7 -5.10 11.02 20.95
C GLN A 7 -5.72 9.79 20.28
N ILE A 8 -6.29 10.01 19.10
CA ILE A 8 -6.78 8.93 18.25
C ILE A 8 -5.54 8.26 17.68
N SER A 9 -5.27 7.03 18.09
CA SER A 9 -4.29 6.16 17.42
C SER A 9 -4.68 6.04 15.94
N GLU A 10 -3.72 6.01 15.03
CA GLU A 10 -3.94 6.00 13.58
C GLU A 10 -4.78 4.81 13.08
N HIS A 11 -5.09 3.84 13.95
CA HIS A 11 -6.02 2.73 13.70
C HIS A 11 -6.95 2.57 14.88
N SER A 12 -8.21 2.99 14.73
CA SER A 12 -9.29 2.63 15.64
C SER A 12 -9.83 1.27 15.20
N THR A 13 -9.72 0.24 16.05
CA THR A 13 -10.32 -1.08 15.82
C THR A 13 -11.68 -1.15 16.48
N SER A 14 -12.71 -1.53 15.74
CA SER A 14 -13.95 -2.02 16.32
C SER A 14 -13.93 -3.55 16.33
N GLU A 15 -14.29 -4.19 17.45
CA GLU A 15 -14.40 -5.66 17.57
C GLU A 15 -15.68 -6.20 16.88
N ILE A 16 -15.96 -5.74 15.67
CA ILE A 16 -17.06 -6.30 14.89
C ILE A 16 -16.48 -7.46 14.09
N THR A 17 -16.80 -8.69 14.53
CA THR A 17 -16.43 -9.89 13.80
C THR A 17 -17.46 -10.13 12.71
N MET A 18 -17.03 -10.10 11.45
CA MET A 18 -17.88 -10.43 10.30
C MET A 18 -17.11 -11.30 9.29
N SER A 19 -17.84 -11.93 8.38
CA SER A 19 -17.19 -12.66 7.29
C SER A 19 -16.60 -11.69 6.26
N PRO A 20 -15.57 -12.10 5.49
CA PRO A 20 -15.00 -11.25 4.42
C PRO A 20 -16.05 -10.73 3.43
N ARG A 21 -17.02 -11.58 3.05
CA ARG A 21 -18.11 -11.17 2.16
C ARG A 21 -19.02 -10.12 2.80
N ALA A 22 -19.41 -10.33 4.07
CA ALA A 22 -20.24 -9.38 4.80
C ALA A 22 -19.52 -8.03 4.97
N PHE A 23 -18.19 -8.05 5.20
CA PHE A 23 -17.37 -6.84 5.22
C PHE A 23 -17.45 -6.10 3.89
N LEU A 24 -17.27 -6.77 2.77
CA LEU A 24 -17.28 -6.13 1.45
C LEU A 24 -18.63 -5.45 1.16
N GLU A 25 -19.73 -6.16 1.45
CA GLU A 25 -21.09 -5.62 1.29
C GLU A 25 -21.36 -4.42 2.20
N TRP A 26 -20.78 -4.44 3.41
CA TRP A 26 -20.86 -3.34 4.38
C TRP A 26 -19.98 -2.16 3.97
N GLU A 27 -18.71 -2.42 3.59
CA GLU A 27 -17.71 -1.40 3.22
C GLU A 27 -18.18 -0.55 2.03
N ARG A 28 -18.83 -1.15 1.04
CA ARG A 28 -19.38 -0.46 -0.13
C ARG A 28 -20.45 0.61 0.21
N LYS A 29 -21.00 0.56 1.41
CA LYS A 29 -22.01 1.52 1.91
C LYS A 29 -21.40 2.58 2.83
N GLN A 30 -20.09 2.47 3.14
CA GLN A 30 -19.45 3.40 4.07
C GLN A 30 -18.99 4.68 3.35
N ARG A 31 -18.97 5.78 4.11
CA ARG A 31 -18.41 7.07 3.65
C ARG A 31 -16.90 7.17 3.92
N VAL A 32 -16.43 6.43 4.91
CA VAL A 32 -15.02 6.33 5.32
C VAL A 32 -14.56 4.93 5.00
N ARG A 33 -13.34 4.77 4.53
CA ARG A 33 -12.78 3.47 4.16
C ARG A 33 -12.26 2.72 5.35
N HIS A 34 -12.36 1.40 5.22
CA HIS A 34 -11.86 0.47 6.22
C HIS A 34 -11.10 -0.66 5.55
N GLU A 35 -10.05 -1.11 6.21
CA GLU A 35 -9.38 -2.36 5.89
C GLU A 35 -9.94 -3.49 6.77
N PHE A 36 -9.88 -4.71 6.25
CA PHE A 36 -10.36 -5.89 6.96
C PHE A 36 -9.24 -6.93 7.04
N ILE A 37 -8.80 -7.23 8.25
CA ILE A 37 -7.65 -8.09 8.51
C ILE A 37 -7.95 -8.98 9.72
N ASP A 38 -7.81 -10.30 9.57
CA ASP A 38 -8.05 -11.29 10.63
C ASP A 38 -9.43 -11.12 11.31
N GLY A 39 -10.46 -10.82 10.53
CA GLY A 39 -11.81 -10.62 11.05
C GLY A 39 -12.05 -9.27 11.73
N LYS A 40 -11.08 -8.36 11.72
CA LYS A 40 -11.16 -7.03 12.36
C LYS A 40 -11.24 -5.93 11.32
N ILE A 41 -11.98 -4.89 11.66
CA ILE A 41 -12.15 -3.68 10.84
C ILE A 41 -11.19 -2.60 11.35
N TYR A 42 -10.43 -2.02 10.43
CA TYR A 42 -9.51 -0.92 10.69
C TYR A 42 -9.96 0.31 9.92
N THR A 43 -10.37 1.35 10.61
CA THR A 43 -10.75 2.62 9.98
C THR A 43 -9.51 3.32 9.41
N MET A 44 -9.58 3.70 8.15
CA MET A 44 -8.53 4.48 7.50
C MET A 44 -8.68 5.95 7.86
N ASN A 45 -7.66 6.50 8.49
CA ASN A 45 -7.60 7.92 8.83
C ASN A 45 -6.97 8.75 7.71
N GLY A 46 -7.10 10.08 7.81
CA GLY A 46 -6.45 10.99 6.87
C GLY A 46 -4.92 10.87 6.92
N ALA A 47 -4.29 10.97 5.75
CA ALA A 47 -2.85 10.87 5.61
C ALA A 47 -2.14 12.20 5.92
N SER A 48 -0.91 12.12 6.43
CA SER A 48 -0.06 13.29 6.69
C SER A 48 0.34 14.00 5.37
N ARG A 49 0.79 15.26 5.47
CA ARG A 49 1.32 15.98 4.30
C ARG A 49 2.48 15.22 3.63
N LYS A 50 3.37 14.61 4.42
CA LYS A 50 4.52 13.84 3.92
C LYS A 50 4.07 12.60 3.16
N HIS A 51 3.15 11.84 3.74
CA HIS A 51 2.53 10.67 3.12
C HIS A 51 1.88 11.05 1.78
N ASN A 52 0.99 12.03 1.77
CA ASN A 52 0.33 12.50 0.55
C ASN A 52 1.33 12.94 -0.52
N LYS A 53 2.42 13.62 -0.11
CA LYS A 53 3.44 14.08 -1.07
C LYS A 53 4.20 12.93 -1.71
N ILE A 54 4.57 11.91 -0.92
CA ILE A 54 5.25 10.70 -1.40
C ILE A 54 4.33 9.92 -2.36
N THR A 55 3.09 9.67 -1.94
CA THR A 55 2.10 8.95 -2.74
C THR A 55 1.81 9.67 -4.05
N PHE A 56 1.66 11.01 -4.02
CA PHE A 56 1.46 11.83 -5.22
C PHE A 56 2.64 11.73 -6.19
N ASN A 57 3.88 11.85 -5.69
CA ASN A 57 5.07 11.74 -6.51
C ASN A 57 5.16 10.34 -7.16
N LEU A 58 4.92 9.29 -6.38
CA LEU A 58 4.98 7.91 -6.87
C LEU A 58 3.95 7.66 -7.98
N ASN A 59 2.69 8.08 -7.77
CA ASN A 59 1.66 8.00 -8.81
C ASN A 59 2.05 8.78 -10.07
N GLY A 60 2.60 9.99 -9.92
CA GLY A 60 3.06 10.81 -11.04
C GLY A 60 4.20 10.17 -11.84
N LEU A 61 5.17 9.55 -11.13
CA LEU A 61 6.27 8.82 -11.77
C LEU A 61 5.76 7.61 -12.57
N LEU A 62 4.88 6.80 -11.97
CA LEU A 62 4.31 5.63 -12.64
C LEU A 62 3.44 6.03 -13.83
N TRP A 63 2.60 7.06 -13.68
CA TRP A 63 1.80 7.59 -14.79
C TRP A 63 2.69 8.07 -15.95
N PHE A 64 3.78 8.78 -15.65
CA PHE A 64 4.72 9.24 -16.69
C PHE A 64 5.37 8.07 -17.42
N ILE A 65 5.77 7.02 -16.71
CA ILE A 65 6.37 5.82 -17.31
C ILE A 65 5.36 5.09 -18.19
N GLN A 66 4.09 5.02 -17.82
CA GLN A 66 3.04 4.42 -18.62
C GLN A 66 2.83 5.08 -19.99
N GLN A 67 3.26 6.33 -20.18
CA GLN A 67 3.17 6.98 -21.51
C GLN A 67 4.11 6.37 -22.54
N SER A 68 5.15 5.63 -22.11
CA SER A 68 6.18 5.05 -22.97
C SER A 68 6.42 3.56 -22.77
N LEU A 69 5.87 2.98 -21.70
CA LEU A 69 5.98 1.57 -21.36
C LEU A 69 4.59 0.96 -21.20
N GLU A 70 4.24 0.06 -22.10
CA GLU A 70 2.97 -0.69 -22.05
C GLU A 70 3.06 -1.93 -21.17
N GLY A 71 1.90 -2.57 -20.93
CA GLY A 71 1.81 -3.88 -20.28
C GLY A 71 1.72 -3.83 -18.76
N PHE A 72 1.53 -2.65 -18.18
CA PHE A 72 1.18 -2.50 -16.76
C PHE A 72 0.19 -1.35 -16.55
N GLU A 73 -0.50 -1.37 -15.43
CA GLU A 73 -1.35 -0.28 -14.97
C GLU A 73 -1.13 -0.02 -13.48
N ALA A 74 -1.22 1.25 -13.08
CA ALA A 74 -1.06 1.67 -11.70
C ALA A 74 -2.32 2.33 -11.17
N PHE A 75 -2.73 1.96 -9.96
CA PHE A 75 -3.88 2.52 -9.25
C PHE A 75 -3.44 3.12 -7.92
N SER A 76 -4.12 4.18 -7.50
CA SER A 76 -3.84 4.86 -6.24
C SER A 76 -4.73 4.35 -5.09
N THR A 77 -4.60 4.95 -3.93
CA THR A 77 -5.18 4.60 -2.61
C THR A 77 -6.68 4.25 -2.58
N HIS A 78 -7.41 4.40 -3.66
CA HIS A 78 -8.85 4.15 -3.72
C HIS A 78 -9.18 2.77 -4.30
N MET A 79 -8.21 2.10 -4.88
CA MET A 79 -8.40 0.76 -5.42
C MET A 79 -8.17 -0.27 -4.31
N ARG A 80 -9.23 -0.99 -3.95
CA ARG A 80 -9.16 -2.07 -2.97
C ARG A 80 -8.45 -3.28 -3.56
N THR A 81 -7.71 -4.01 -2.74
CA THR A 81 -7.12 -5.31 -3.08
C THR A 81 -7.62 -6.38 -2.14
N HIS A 82 -7.74 -7.60 -2.62
CA HIS A 82 -8.19 -8.76 -1.86
C HIS A 82 -7.09 -9.81 -1.73
N SER A 83 -6.84 -10.25 -0.49
CA SER A 83 -6.02 -11.43 -0.21
C SER A 83 -6.93 -12.64 -0.02
N PRO A 84 -6.93 -13.61 -0.95
CA PRO A 84 -7.95 -14.65 -0.99
C PRO A 84 -7.84 -15.68 0.15
N LYS A 85 -6.63 -16.01 0.58
CA LYS A 85 -6.39 -17.10 1.53
C LYS A 85 -6.93 -16.82 2.93
N LYS A 86 -6.76 -15.59 3.40
CA LYS A 86 -7.24 -15.14 4.71
C LYS A 86 -8.47 -14.23 4.62
N GLY A 87 -8.95 -13.95 3.41
CA GLY A 87 -10.12 -13.10 3.19
C GLY A 87 -9.93 -11.64 3.61
N ALA A 88 -8.70 -11.12 3.53
CA ALA A 88 -8.40 -9.74 3.90
C ALA A 88 -8.63 -8.77 2.74
N TYR A 89 -8.97 -7.52 3.09
CA TYR A 89 -9.16 -6.42 2.14
C TYR A 89 -8.33 -5.23 2.57
N PHE A 90 -7.60 -4.63 1.61
CA PHE A 90 -6.70 -3.50 1.84
C PHE A 90 -6.95 -2.39 0.83
N TYR A 91 -6.47 -1.20 1.16
CA TYR A 91 -6.34 -0.07 0.24
C TYR A 91 -4.85 0.34 0.18
N PRO A 92 -4.03 -0.31 -0.65
CA PRO A 92 -2.63 0.06 -0.78
C PRO A 92 -2.49 1.50 -1.27
N ASP A 93 -1.42 2.19 -0.87
CA ASP A 93 -1.16 3.55 -1.31
C ASP A 93 -0.98 3.64 -2.82
N VAL A 94 -0.28 2.66 -3.40
CA VAL A 94 -0.21 2.43 -4.85
C VAL A 94 -0.15 0.94 -5.10
N VAL A 95 -0.93 0.48 -6.07
CA VAL A 95 -0.89 -0.89 -6.58
C VAL A 95 -0.63 -0.88 -8.07
N VAL A 96 0.26 -1.79 -8.52
CA VAL A 96 0.59 -1.98 -9.94
C VAL A 96 0.20 -3.38 -10.33
N ILE A 97 -0.46 -3.50 -11.46
CA ILE A 97 -0.77 -4.77 -12.12
C ILE A 97 0.06 -4.92 -13.39
N LYS A 98 0.39 -6.16 -13.74
CA LYS A 98 1.00 -6.52 -15.02
C LYS A 98 -0.06 -7.15 -15.91
N GLY A 99 -0.20 -6.65 -17.13
CA GLY A 99 -1.21 -7.10 -18.07
C GLY A 99 -2.60 -6.51 -17.76
N LYS A 100 -3.64 -7.34 -17.89
CA LYS A 100 -5.03 -6.90 -17.71
C LYS A 100 -5.46 -6.99 -16.25
N ASP A 101 -6.15 -5.97 -15.78
CA ASP A 101 -6.77 -5.92 -14.46
C ASP A 101 -7.85 -7.01 -14.30
N GLN A 102 -7.88 -7.60 -13.11
CA GLN A 102 -8.88 -8.60 -12.72
C GLN A 102 -9.53 -8.17 -11.41
N TYR A 103 -10.85 -8.27 -11.39
CA TYR A 103 -11.66 -7.84 -10.27
C TYR A 103 -12.34 -9.02 -9.59
N LEU A 104 -12.68 -8.84 -8.33
CA LEU A 104 -13.35 -9.86 -7.52
C LEU A 104 -14.77 -10.15 -8.02
N ASP A 105 -15.45 -9.11 -8.50
CA ASP A 105 -16.82 -9.16 -9.02
C ASP A 105 -17.06 -8.01 -10.02
N ASP A 106 -18.29 -7.92 -10.53
CA ASP A 106 -18.70 -6.95 -11.56
C ASP A 106 -18.85 -5.50 -11.05
N GLU A 107 -18.55 -5.23 -9.78
CA GLU A 107 -18.50 -3.85 -9.25
C GLU A 107 -17.18 -3.14 -9.60
N PHE A 108 -16.16 -3.87 -10.05
CA PHE A 108 -14.87 -3.35 -10.51
C PHE A 108 -14.14 -2.47 -9.48
N ASP A 109 -14.34 -2.72 -8.19
CA ASP A 109 -13.80 -1.94 -7.07
C ASP A 109 -12.75 -2.66 -6.23
N THR A 110 -12.48 -3.93 -6.52
CA THR A 110 -11.59 -4.80 -5.74
C THR A 110 -10.71 -5.64 -6.67
N LEU A 111 -9.43 -5.27 -6.75
CA LEU A 111 -8.42 -6.00 -7.54
C LEU A 111 -8.05 -7.33 -6.87
N ILE A 112 -7.86 -8.36 -7.69
CA ILE A 112 -7.41 -9.68 -7.25
C ILE A 112 -6.06 -10.10 -7.82
N ASN A 113 -5.48 -9.30 -8.73
CA ASN A 113 -4.21 -9.61 -9.39
C ASN A 113 -3.14 -8.51 -9.26
N PRO A 114 -2.91 -7.91 -8.08
CA PRO A 114 -1.79 -6.99 -7.90
C PRO A 114 -0.47 -7.71 -8.18
N THR A 115 0.46 -7.02 -8.84
CA THR A 115 1.82 -7.51 -9.10
C THR A 115 2.84 -6.82 -8.18
N VAL A 116 2.68 -5.51 -7.97
CA VAL A 116 3.53 -4.72 -7.08
C VAL A 116 2.65 -3.86 -6.18
N VAL A 117 2.99 -3.80 -4.90
CA VAL A 117 2.33 -2.93 -3.92
C VAL A 117 3.34 -1.98 -3.30
N PHE A 118 2.95 -0.73 -3.14
CA PHE A 118 3.69 0.28 -2.37
C PHE A 118 2.85 0.76 -1.20
N GLU A 119 3.45 0.76 -0.02
CA GLU A 119 2.87 1.32 1.21
C GLU A 119 3.78 2.40 1.78
N VAL A 120 3.21 3.54 2.10
CA VAL A 120 3.90 4.68 2.70
C VAL A 120 3.64 4.68 4.20
N ALA A 121 4.60 4.19 4.98
CA ALA A 121 4.44 3.95 6.40
C ALA A 121 4.85 5.16 7.26
N SER A 122 4.04 5.45 8.28
CA SER A 122 4.41 6.30 9.41
C SER A 122 5.27 5.52 10.42
N LYS A 123 5.79 6.22 11.44
CA LYS A 123 6.48 5.52 12.54
C LYS A 123 5.57 4.58 13.30
N SER A 124 4.29 4.93 13.44
CA SER A 124 3.28 4.16 14.17
C SER A 124 2.76 2.97 13.38
N THR A 125 2.65 3.08 12.05
CA THR A 125 2.13 2.00 11.20
C THR A 125 3.23 1.07 10.68
N LYS A 126 4.49 1.51 10.65
CA LYS A 126 5.61 0.78 10.07
C LYS A 126 5.72 -0.69 10.52
N GLN A 127 5.51 -0.95 11.82
CA GLN A 127 5.58 -2.32 12.34
C GLN A 127 4.39 -3.15 11.86
N PHE A 128 3.20 -2.58 11.83
CA PHE A 128 2.00 -3.24 11.34
C PHE A 128 2.07 -3.54 9.84
N ASP A 129 2.48 -2.55 9.04
CA ASP A 129 2.64 -2.68 7.58
C ASP A 129 3.74 -3.68 7.22
N LYS A 130 4.82 -3.72 8.03
CA LYS A 130 5.96 -4.64 7.83
C LYS A 130 5.64 -6.09 8.23
N SER A 131 4.73 -6.31 9.18
CA SER A 131 4.44 -7.64 9.70
C SER A 131 3.06 -8.14 9.24
N LYS A 132 2.00 -7.77 9.95
CA LYS A 132 0.65 -8.32 9.71
C LYS A 132 0.13 -8.06 8.30
N LYS A 133 0.21 -6.82 7.84
CA LYS A 133 -0.30 -6.44 6.53
C LYS A 133 0.49 -7.15 5.42
N PHE A 134 1.83 -7.17 5.55
CA PHE A 134 2.69 -7.86 4.60
C PHE A 134 2.45 -9.38 4.55
N GLU A 135 2.23 -10.05 5.70
CA GLU A 135 1.87 -11.48 5.74
C GLU A 135 0.62 -11.80 4.91
N HIS A 136 -0.38 -10.92 4.93
CA HIS A 136 -1.57 -11.08 4.12
C HIS A 136 -1.32 -10.80 2.63
N TYR A 137 -0.48 -9.80 2.32
CA TYR A 137 -0.08 -9.53 0.95
C TYR A 137 0.68 -10.72 0.33
N GLN A 138 1.51 -11.42 1.10
CA GLN A 138 2.22 -12.61 0.64
C GLN A 138 1.30 -13.74 0.17
N ASP A 139 0.06 -13.79 0.65
CA ASP A 139 -0.95 -14.79 0.26
C ASP A 139 -1.59 -14.51 -1.11
N ILE A 140 -1.34 -13.34 -1.71
CA ILE A 140 -1.84 -13.00 -3.05
C ILE A 140 -0.93 -13.67 -4.10
N PRO A 141 -1.47 -14.59 -4.93
CA PRO A 141 -0.64 -15.40 -5.82
C PRO A 141 0.17 -14.59 -6.83
N THR A 142 -0.45 -13.53 -7.36
CA THR A 142 0.12 -12.67 -8.41
C THR A 142 1.09 -11.62 -7.89
N LEU A 143 1.13 -11.39 -6.57
CA LEU A 143 2.02 -10.39 -6.00
C LEU A 143 3.46 -10.89 -6.03
N GLU A 144 4.33 -10.12 -6.66
CA GLU A 144 5.74 -10.40 -6.83
C GLU A 144 6.63 -9.49 -5.99
N GLU A 145 6.17 -8.23 -5.73
CA GLU A 145 6.97 -7.22 -5.02
C GLU A 145 6.14 -6.39 -4.05
N TYR A 146 6.75 -6.02 -2.94
CA TYR A 146 6.18 -5.12 -1.94
C TYR A 146 7.24 -4.11 -1.52
N PHE A 147 6.93 -2.82 -1.63
CA PHE A 147 7.79 -1.72 -1.23
C PHE A 147 7.22 -1.00 -0.02
N LEU A 148 7.97 -0.94 1.05
CA LEU A 148 7.64 -0.17 2.25
C LEU A 148 8.46 1.11 2.28
N ILE A 149 7.78 2.25 2.13
CA ILE A 149 8.37 3.58 1.99
C ILE A 149 8.16 4.33 3.31
N ALA A 150 9.23 4.74 3.97
CA ALA A 150 9.11 5.52 5.20
C ALA A 150 8.75 6.99 4.89
N GLN A 151 7.75 7.55 5.58
CA GLN A 151 7.39 8.97 5.36
C GLN A 151 8.29 9.98 6.07
N ASN A 152 9.13 9.54 7.02
CA ASN A 152 9.88 10.45 7.92
C ASN A 152 11.38 10.54 7.64
N ASP A 153 11.89 9.70 6.77
CA ASP A 153 13.29 9.64 6.35
C ASP A 153 13.41 9.01 4.96
N TYR A 154 14.58 9.16 4.33
CA TYR A 154 14.88 8.40 3.13
C TYR A 154 15.08 6.93 3.51
N GLN A 155 14.03 6.14 3.41
CA GLN A 155 14.13 4.70 3.59
C GLN A 155 13.05 3.99 2.77
N ILE A 156 13.48 3.13 1.86
CA ILE A 156 12.62 2.24 1.08
C ILE A 156 13.13 0.82 1.28
N THR A 157 12.29 -0.05 1.84
CA THR A 157 12.59 -1.47 1.99
C THR A 157 11.84 -2.23 0.91
N HIS A 158 12.56 -3.04 0.15
CA HIS A 158 12.03 -3.87 -0.92
C HIS A 158 11.91 -5.32 -0.45
N PHE A 159 10.73 -5.89 -0.62
CA PHE A 159 10.47 -7.32 -0.44
C PHE A 159 10.03 -7.87 -1.78
N TYR A 160 10.49 -9.06 -2.14
CA TYR A 160 10.12 -9.68 -3.40
C TYR A 160 10.06 -11.20 -3.29
N LYS A 161 9.25 -11.79 -4.15
CA LYS A 161 9.09 -13.24 -4.26
C LYS A 161 10.16 -13.79 -5.20
N ILE A 162 10.87 -14.83 -4.79
CA ILE A 162 11.83 -15.54 -5.65
C ILE A 162 11.15 -16.69 -6.40
N ALA A 163 11.85 -17.30 -7.35
CA ALA A 163 11.29 -18.34 -8.21
C ALA A 163 10.75 -19.57 -7.47
N THR A 164 11.22 -19.83 -6.26
CA THR A 164 10.70 -20.90 -5.37
C THR A 164 9.36 -20.54 -4.72
N GLY A 165 8.88 -19.28 -4.86
CA GLY A 165 7.69 -18.76 -4.21
C GLY A 165 7.93 -18.17 -2.83
N GLU A 166 9.16 -18.23 -2.32
CA GLU A 166 9.54 -17.65 -1.04
C GLU A 166 9.72 -16.13 -1.14
N TRP A 167 9.35 -15.43 -0.07
CA TRP A 167 9.56 -14.01 0.07
C TRP A 167 10.89 -13.70 0.74
N VAL A 168 11.67 -12.82 0.13
CA VAL A 168 12.94 -12.35 0.68
C VAL A 168 12.91 -10.83 0.90
N THR A 169 13.61 -10.40 1.93
CA THR A 169 13.89 -8.98 2.12
C THR A 169 15.11 -8.62 1.27
N GLY A 170 14.91 -7.75 0.30
CA GLY A 170 15.98 -7.17 -0.50
C GLY A 170 16.65 -6.01 0.21
N ASP A 171 17.29 -5.16 -0.57
CA ASP A 171 18.02 -4.01 -0.05
C ASP A 171 17.07 -2.98 0.56
N THR A 172 17.50 -2.40 1.67
CA THR A 172 16.91 -1.19 2.21
C THR A 172 17.72 0.01 1.75
N SER A 173 17.20 0.78 0.80
CA SER A 173 17.84 2.00 0.36
C SER A 173 17.59 3.15 1.33
N ARG A 174 18.65 3.86 1.70
CA ARG A 174 18.61 5.11 2.48
C ARG A 174 19.32 6.25 1.75
N ASP A 175 19.92 5.97 0.61
CA ASP A 175 20.58 6.95 -0.23
C ASP A 175 19.55 7.65 -1.13
N PRO A 176 19.38 8.98 -1.04
CA PRO A 176 18.51 9.72 -1.93
C PRO A 176 18.89 9.61 -3.41
N ASN A 177 20.14 9.30 -3.72
CA ASN A 177 20.62 9.12 -5.10
C ASN A 177 20.43 7.70 -5.65
N ALA A 178 20.01 6.76 -4.80
CA ALA A 178 19.79 5.38 -5.23
C ALA A 178 18.64 5.26 -6.23
N ILE A 179 18.70 4.21 -7.03
CA ILE A 179 17.65 3.82 -7.97
C ILE A 179 17.01 2.54 -7.45
N ILE A 180 15.70 2.58 -7.26
CA ILE A 180 14.88 1.42 -6.98
C ILE A 180 14.53 0.76 -8.31
N LYS A 181 14.88 -0.52 -8.44
CA LYS A 181 14.57 -1.33 -9.63
C LYS A 181 13.50 -2.33 -9.28
N MET A 182 12.39 -2.30 -10.02
CA MET A 182 11.41 -3.36 -9.95
C MET A 182 11.94 -4.61 -10.63
N ARG A 183 11.59 -5.77 -10.14
CA ARG A 183 11.94 -7.07 -10.72
C ARG A 183 10.85 -7.59 -11.66
N ALA A 184 9.59 -7.31 -11.29
CA ALA A 184 8.41 -7.73 -12.07
C ALA A 184 8.24 -6.95 -13.38
N LEU A 185 8.73 -5.71 -13.41
CA LEU A 185 8.58 -4.77 -14.51
C LEU A 185 9.89 -4.04 -14.78
N PRO A 186 10.21 -3.65 -16.03
CA PRO A 186 11.42 -2.90 -16.37
C PRO A 186 11.27 -1.41 -15.95
N ILE A 187 10.98 -1.17 -14.68
CA ILE A 187 10.76 0.17 -14.12
C ILE A 187 11.85 0.48 -13.12
N GLU A 188 12.43 1.65 -13.26
CA GLU A 188 13.41 2.21 -12.35
C GLU A 188 12.92 3.55 -11.80
N LEU A 189 12.97 3.71 -10.48
CA LEU A 189 12.53 4.91 -9.77
C LEU A 189 13.68 5.47 -8.95
N LYS A 190 14.00 6.76 -9.12
CA LYS A 190 14.98 7.43 -8.26
C LYS A 190 14.35 7.74 -6.90
N VAL A 191 15.05 7.39 -5.83
CA VAL A 191 14.59 7.67 -4.46
C VAL A 191 14.31 9.16 -4.27
N MET A 192 15.19 10.04 -4.75
CA MET A 192 15.01 11.48 -4.69
C MET A 192 13.71 11.96 -5.35
N ASP A 193 13.28 11.34 -6.44
CA ASP A 193 12.04 11.73 -7.14
C ASP A 193 10.80 11.31 -6.36
N ILE A 194 10.81 10.14 -5.72
CA ILE A 194 9.75 9.68 -4.82
C ILE A 194 9.57 10.66 -3.65
N TYR A 195 10.66 11.15 -3.08
CA TYR A 195 10.64 12.08 -1.94
C TYR A 195 10.72 13.56 -2.32
N ARG A 196 10.53 13.90 -3.59
CA ARG A 196 10.64 15.30 -4.07
C ARG A 196 9.69 16.23 -3.31
N GLY A 197 10.26 17.28 -2.69
CA GLY A 197 9.52 18.28 -1.92
C GLY A 197 8.99 17.79 -0.57
N VAL A 198 9.46 16.66 -0.07
CA VAL A 198 9.20 16.21 1.31
C VAL A 198 10.17 16.88 2.26
N ASP A 199 9.65 17.62 3.23
CA ASP A 199 10.47 18.22 4.30
C ASP A 199 10.46 17.33 5.54
N PHE A 200 11.56 16.63 5.79
CA PHE A 200 11.69 15.73 6.94
C PHE A 200 11.84 16.47 8.29
N ARG A 201 12.21 17.77 8.28
CA ARG A 201 12.38 18.58 9.49
C ARG A 201 11.04 19.04 10.05
N SER A 202 10.03 19.15 9.22
CA SER A 202 8.68 19.50 9.61
C SER A 202 8.09 18.45 10.55
N LYS A 203 7.63 18.87 11.73
CA LYS A 203 6.95 18.01 12.71
C LYS A 203 5.47 17.76 12.39
N ARG A 204 4.95 18.33 11.28
CA ARG A 204 3.56 18.26 10.86
C ARG A 204 3.44 17.63 9.47
#